data_e13ad959801b32403a39cc1a57ce72bf
#
_entry.id   e13ad959801b32403a39cc1a57ce72bf
#
_cell.length_a   1.000
_cell.length_b   1.000
_cell.length_c   1.000
_cell.angle_alpha   90.00
_cell.angle_beta   90.00
_cell.angle_gamma   90.00
#
_symmetry.space_group_name_H-M   'P 1'
#
loop_
_entity.id
_entity.type
_entity.pdbx_description
1 polymer ?
#
loop_
_entity_poly.entity_id
_entity_poly.type
_entity_poly.pdbx_seq_one_letter_code
_entity_poly.pdbx_strand_id
1 'polypeptide(L)'
;MKNIAFIINPVSGNQEAQSAKRRLPKLIMQLLDKEQWLPNISITEYPGHATELSRQYARMGFDAVVAVGGDGTVNEVACGLRDTQTALGIIPMGSGNGFARHLNIPKHVNRAIEMLNHSEPISVDYGLANGKLFVSTCGTGFDALIADHFAGSSKRGFATYVQNVLHDAFSYQPQTYHLVGDGLDVTHKAFLITFANANQWGNDALIAPKASVQDGQMDIMLMSSHALLGSASLALRLFAGSIDDSHFMDTIRAKEVTLEREEVAPFHLDGDPVEMSKDIHIRIVPDGLRVLVEKRF
;
A
#
# COMPACT_ATOMS: atom_id res chain seq x y z
N MET A 1 -29.64 2.48 -10.51
CA MET A 1 -28.79 1.33 -10.16
C MET A 1 -27.39 1.66 -10.64
N LYS A 2 -26.39 1.50 -9.78
CA LYS A 2 -24.98 1.80 -10.07
C LYS A 2 -24.26 0.54 -10.53
N ASN A 3 -23.33 0.68 -11.49
CA ASN A 3 -22.52 -0.44 -11.95
C ASN A 3 -21.29 -0.63 -11.07
N ILE A 4 -21.06 -1.85 -10.57
CA ILE A 4 -19.90 -2.19 -9.77
C ILE A 4 -19.21 -3.43 -10.34
N ALA A 5 -17.90 -3.37 -10.53
CA ALA A 5 -17.11 -4.52 -10.99
C ALA A 5 -16.23 -5.05 -9.86
N PHE A 6 -16.12 -6.37 -9.73
CA PHE A 6 -15.22 -7.04 -8.81
C PHE A 6 -14.10 -7.70 -9.60
N ILE A 7 -12.87 -7.29 -9.36
CA ILE A 7 -11.67 -7.87 -9.97
C ILE A 7 -11.02 -8.78 -8.93
N ILE A 8 -11.11 -10.08 -9.15
CA ILE A 8 -10.63 -11.10 -8.22
C ILE A 8 -9.26 -11.61 -8.69
N ASN A 9 -8.24 -11.44 -7.86
CA ASN A 9 -6.95 -12.09 -8.07
C ASN A 9 -6.96 -13.48 -7.41
N PRO A 10 -6.98 -14.59 -8.18
CA PRO A 10 -7.16 -15.93 -7.65
C PRO A 10 -5.95 -16.43 -6.84
N VAL A 11 -4.75 -15.90 -7.11
CA VAL A 11 -3.49 -16.40 -6.52
C VAL A 11 -3.03 -15.60 -5.30
N SER A 12 -3.60 -14.43 -5.00
CA SER A 12 -3.20 -13.64 -3.84
C SER A 12 -3.67 -14.26 -2.51
N GLY A 13 -2.90 -14.06 -1.44
CA GLY A 13 -3.17 -14.58 -0.11
C GLY A 13 -2.77 -16.06 0.09
N ASN A 14 -3.05 -16.60 1.28
CA ASN A 14 -2.76 -17.99 1.63
C ASN A 14 -3.78 -18.97 1.01
N GLN A 15 -3.61 -20.28 1.24
CA GLN A 15 -4.50 -21.32 0.70
C GLN A 15 -5.96 -21.17 1.16
N GLU A 16 -6.20 -20.69 2.38
CA GLU A 16 -7.55 -20.43 2.88
C GLU A 16 -8.21 -19.29 2.11
N ALA A 17 -7.46 -18.19 1.90
CA ALA A 17 -7.91 -17.06 1.09
C ALA A 17 -8.22 -17.48 -0.36
N GLN A 18 -7.37 -18.31 -0.97
CA GLN A 18 -7.60 -18.83 -2.32
C GLN A 18 -8.85 -19.73 -2.40
N SER A 19 -9.07 -20.57 -1.38
CA SER A 19 -10.30 -21.38 -1.28
C SER A 19 -11.55 -20.53 -1.06
N ALA A 20 -11.45 -19.48 -0.25
CA ALA A 20 -12.54 -18.54 -0.01
C ALA A 20 -12.93 -17.78 -1.29
N LYS A 21 -11.96 -17.44 -2.15
CA LYS A 21 -12.20 -16.73 -3.42
C LYS A 21 -13.11 -17.49 -4.38
N ARG A 22 -13.08 -18.82 -4.37
CA ARG A 22 -14.01 -19.64 -5.17
C ARG A 22 -15.48 -19.44 -4.79
N ARG A 23 -15.75 -19.04 -3.55
CA ARG A 23 -17.11 -18.80 -3.01
C ARG A 23 -17.53 -17.34 -3.16
N LEU A 24 -16.62 -16.43 -3.49
CA LEU A 24 -16.87 -14.99 -3.57
C LEU A 24 -18.01 -14.62 -4.53
N PRO A 25 -18.09 -15.14 -5.76
CA PRO A 25 -19.20 -14.79 -6.64
C PRO A 25 -20.56 -15.01 -5.97
N LYS A 26 -20.73 -16.14 -5.27
CA LYS A 26 -21.96 -16.44 -4.55
C LYS A 26 -22.18 -15.49 -3.36
N LEU A 27 -21.14 -15.18 -2.60
CA LEU A 27 -21.21 -14.25 -1.46
C LEU A 27 -21.56 -12.84 -1.91
N ILE A 28 -20.94 -12.34 -2.97
CA ILE A 28 -21.25 -11.04 -3.55
C ILE A 28 -22.73 -10.98 -3.93
N MET A 29 -23.23 -11.99 -4.64
CA MET A 29 -24.63 -12.05 -5.05
C MET A 29 -25.63 -12.20 -3.88
N GLN A 30 -25.17 -12.63 -2.71
CA GLN A 30 -25.99 -12.77 -1.49
C GLN A 30 -25.98 -11.53 -0.61
N LEU A 31 -24.84 -10.85 -0.47
CA LEU A 31 -24.63 -9.79 0.51
C LEU A 31 -24.71 -8.39 -0.09
N LEU A 32 -24.48 -8.25 -1.41
CA LEU A 32 -24.57 -6.96 -2.09
C LEU A 32 -26.03 -6.55 -2.29
N ASP A 33 -26.35 -5.32 -2.01
CA ASP A 33 -27.67 -4.73 -2.25
C ASP A 33 -27.93 -4.58 -3.75
N LYS A 34 -28.84 -5.39 -4.27
CA LYS A 34 -29.20 -5.44 -5.69
C LYS A 34 -30.13 -4.31 -6.15
N GLU A 35 -30.70 -3.55 -5.24
CA GLU A 35 -31.47 -2.37 -5.58
C GLU A 35 -30.52 -1.18 -5.86
N GLN A 36 -29.36 -1.20 -5.23
CA GLN A 36 -28.32 -0.18 -5.39
C GLN A 36 -27.30 -0.54 -6.47
N TRP A 37 -26.82 -1.79 -6.50
CA TRP A 37 -25.66 -2.22 -7.29
C TRP A 37 -25.97 -3.30 -8.31
N LEU A 38 -25.45 -3.13 -9.54
CA LEU A 38 -25.42 -4.14 -10.60
C LEU A 38 -23.99 -4.73 -10.68
N PRO A 39 -23.74 -5.93 -10.11
CA PRO A 39 -22.40 -6.48 -10.05
C PRO A 39 -21.93 -7.13 -11.35
N ASN A 40 -20.67 -6.91 -11.71
CA ASN A 40 -19.90 -7.66 -12.70
C ASN A 40 -18.69 -8.29 -12.01
N ILE A 41 -18.26 -9.49 -12.43
CA ILE A 41 -17.14 -10.21 -11.81
C ILE A 41 -16.14 -10.63 -12.88
N SER A 42 -14.88 -10.23 -12.69
CA SER A 42 -13.73 -10.62 -13.51
C SER A 42 -12.65 -11.27 -12.65
N ILE A 43 -11.93 -12.21 -13.24
CA ILE A 43 -10.81 -12.90 -12.60
C ILE A 43 -9.54 -12.51 -13.35
N THR A 44 -8.47 -12.15 -12.62
CA THR A 44 -7.18 -11.85 -13.24
C THR A 44 -6.48 -13.14 -13.67
N GLU A 45 -5.75 -13.06 -14.78
CA GLU A 45 -5.06 -14.20 -15.38
C GLU A 45 -3.53 -14.05 -15.33
N TYR A 46 -3.04 -12.81 -15.28
CA TYR A 46 -1.61 -12.47 -15.29
C TYR A 46 -1.33 -11.18 -14.52
N PRO A 47 -0.08 -10.91 -14.13
CA PRO A 47 0.30 -9.63 -13.52
C PRO A 47 -0.01 -8.45 -14.45
N GLY A 48 -0.60 -7.37 -13.90
CA GLY A 48 -1.04 -6.20 -14.67
C GLY A 48 -2.46 -6.30 -15.22
N HIS A 49 -3.09 -7.49 -15.26
CA HIS A 49 -4.43 -7.66 -15.80
C HIS A 49 -5.50 -6.87 -15.01
N ALA A 50 -5.31 -6.69 -13.69
CA ALA A 50 -6.25 -5.89 -12.91
C ALA A 50 -6.21 -4.40 -13.33
N THR A 51 -5.04 -3.89 -13.75
CA THR A 51 -4.92 -2.52 -14.31
C THR A 51 -5.67 -2.37 -15.64
N GLU A 52 -5.58 -3.37 -16.50
CA GLU A 52 -6.28 -3.35 -17.80
C GLU A 52 -7.80 -3.40 -17.60
N LEU A 53 -8.27 -4.34 -16.78
CA LEU A 53 -9.69 -4.51 -16.46
C LEU A 53 -10.26 -3.27 -15.79
N SER A 54 -9.59 -2.71 -14.78
CA SER A 54 -10.07 -1.52 -14.07
C SER A 54 -10.17 -0.31 -14.98
N ARG A 55 -9.17 -0.11 -15.87
CA ARG A 55 -9.21 0.96 -16.88
C ARG A 55 -10.34 0.76 -17.90
N GLN A 56 -10.60 -0.49 -18.28
CA GLN A 56 -11.72 -0.82 -19.16
C GLN A 56 -13.07 -0.48 -18.50
N TYR A 57 -13.28 -0.90 -17.24
CA TYR A 57 -14.51 -0.60 -16.50
C TYR A 57 -14.69 0.90 -16.28
N ALA A 58 -13.64 1.63 -15.99
CA ALA A 58 -13.70 3.09 -15.87
C ALA A 58 -14.14 3.75 -17.18
N ARG A 59 -13.59 3.31 -18.33
CA ARG A 59 -14.01 3.78 -19.67
C ARG A 59 -15.45 3.42 -20.02
N MET A 60 -15.95 2.31 -19.49
CA MET A 60 -17.35 1.89 -19.65
C MET A 60 -18.32 2.66 -18.74
N GLY A 61 -17.81 3.56 -17.88
CA GLY A 61 -18.60 4.37 -16.98
C GLY A 61 -19.13 3.64 -15.76
N PHE A 62 -18.41 2.63 -15.27
CA PHE A 62 -18.73 1.97 -14.00
C PHE A 62 -18.56 2.96 -12.84
N ASP A 63 -19.48 2.90 -11.86
CA ASP A 63 -19.44 3.76 -10.67
C ASP A 63 -18.34 3.32 -9.70
N ALA A 64 -18.05 2.01 -9.64
CA ALA A 64 -17.01 1.46 -8.81
C ALA A 64 -16.34 0.22 -9.39
N VAL A 65 -15.06 0.02 -9.06
CA VAL A 65 -14.29 -1.21 -9.30
C VAL A 65 -13.67 -1.66 -8.00
N VAL A 66 -13.97 -2.88 -7.59
CA VAL A 66 -13.54 -3.48 -6.33
C VAL A 66 -12.34 -4.39 -6.55
N ALA A 67 -11.22 -4.04 -5.94
CA ALA A 67 -10.03 -4.90 -5.87
C ALA A 67 -10.26 -6.01 -4.83
N VAL A 68 -10.22 -7.26 -5.25
CA VAL A 68 -10.36 -8.43 -4.38
C VAL A 68 -9.03 -9.17 -4.31
N GLY A 69 -8.20 -8.79 -3.34
CA GLY A 69 -6.83 -9.30 -3.26
C GLY A 69 -6.00 -8.66 -2.15
N GLY A 70 -4.68 -8.70 -2.31
CA GLY A 70 -3.72 -8.01 -1.46
C GLY A 70 -3.32 -6.64 -2.01
N ASP A 71 -2.29 -6.04 -1.40
CA ASP A 71 -1.81 -4.69 -1.72
C ASP A 71 -1.44 -4.53 -3.20
N GLY A 72 -0.76 -5.50 -3.82
CA GLY A 72 -0.46 -5.48 -5.25
C GLY A 72 -1.71 -5.44 -6.15
N THR A 73 -2.79 -6.18 -5.79
CA THR A 73 -4.07 -6.12 -6.53
C THR A 73 -4.74 -4.76 -6.37
N VAL A 74 -4.68 -4.19 -5.17
CA VAL A 74 -5.18 -2.83 -4.89
C VAL A 74 -4.41 -1.79 -5.70
N ASN A 75 -3.08 -1.89 -5.74
CA ASN A 75 -2.21 -1.02 -6.54
C ASN A 75 -2.54 -1.12 -8.03
N GLU A 76 -2.63 -2.34 -8.59
CA GLU A 76 -2.99 -2.54 -9.99
C GLU A 76 -4.35 -1.90 -10.35
N VAL A 77 -5.38 -2.09 -9.52
CA VAL A 77 -6.70 -1.47 -9.75
C VAL A 77 -6.61 0.05 -9.63
N ALA A 78 -5.92 0.58 -8.62
CA ALA A 78 -5.68 2.01 -8.46
C ALA A 78 -4.98 2.62 -9.68
N CYS A 79 -3.97 1.92 -10.25
CA CYS A 79 -3.31 2.34 -11.49
C CYS A 79 -4.25 2.50 -12.68
N GLY A 80 -5.29 1.68 -12.77
CA GLY A 80 -6.28 1.78 -13.83
C GLY A 80 -7.35 2.85 -13.58
N LEU A 81 -7.61 3.18 -12.31
CA LEU A 81 -8.66 4.12 -11.90
C LEU A 81 -8.16 5.54 -11.61
N ARG A 82 -6.85 5.76 -11.46
CA ARG A 82 -6.32 7.09 -11.18
C ARG A 82 -6.83 8.11 -12.18
N ASP A 83 -7.12 9.30 -11.69
CA ASP A 83 -7.63 10.44 -12.46
C ASP A 83 -8.96 10.16 -13.19
N THR A 84 -9.75 9.19 -12.69
CA THR A 84 -11.11 8.89 -13.20
C THR A 84 -12.17 9.17 -12.13
N GLN A 85 -13.46 9.14 -12.54
CA GLN A 85 -14.58 9.28 -11.61
C GLN A 85 -15.01 7.95 -10.97
N THR A 86 -14.51 6.82 -11.47
CA THR A 86 -14.81 5.48 -10.96
C THR A 86 -14.13 5.25 -9.62
N ALA A 87 -14.87 4.85 -8.60
CA ALA A 87 -14.32 4.65 -7.27
C ALA A 87 -13.68 3.27 -7.10
N LEU A 88 -12.55 3.21 -6.40
CA LEU A 88 -11.92 1.98 -5.93
C LEU A 88 -12.67 1.46 -4.70
N GLY A 89 -13.19 0.24 -4.75
CA GLY A 89 -13.57 -0.53 -3.57
C GLY A 89 -12.49 -1.54 -3.22
N ILE A 90 -12.43 -2.01 -1.98
CA ILE A 90 -11.41 -2.98 -1.55
C ILE A 90 -12.07 -4.11 -0.74
N ILE A 91 -11.80 -5.35 -1.13
CA ILE A 91 -12.04 -6.55 -0.30
C ILE A 91 -10.66 -7.15 0.01
N PRO A 92 -10.12 -6.90 1.22
CA PRO A 92 -8.74 -7.25 1.55
C PRO A 92 -8.58 -8.75 1.75
N MET A 93 -7.78 -9.39 0.90
CA MET A 93 -7.48 -10.83 0.94
C MET A 93 -5.98 -11.12 0.79
N GLY A 94 -5.13 -10.17 1.08
CA GLY A 94 -3.68 -10.29 1.16
C GLY A 94 -3.19 -10.53 2.59
N SER A 95 -1.87 -10.60 2.76
CA SER A 95 -1.22 -10.72 4.07
C SER A 95 -1.10 -9.39 4.80
N GLY A 96 -0.71 -8.31 4.11
CA GLY A 96 -0.48 -6.97 4.67
C GLY A 96 -1.74 -6.13 4.76
N ASN A 97 -2.33 -5.87 3.60
CA ASN A 97 -3.51 -5.02 3.38
C ASN A 97 -3.36 -3.62 4.00
N GLY A 98 -2.20 -2.99 3.78
CA GLY A 98 -1.83 -1.72 4.42
C GLY A 98 -2.80 -0.59 4.10
N PHE A 99 -3.11 -0.38 2.82
CA PHE A 99 -4.03 0.67 2.39
C PHE A 99 -5.47 0.44 2.91
N ALA A 100 -5.96 -0.80 2.84
CA ALA A 100 -7.28 -1.13 3.36
C ALA A 100 -7.39 -0.88 4.87
N ARG A 101 -6.33 -1.20 5.64
CA ARG A 101 -6.27 -0.96 7.08
C ARG A 101 -6.21 0.53 7.42
N HIS A 102 -5.43 1.32 6.68
CA HIS A 102 -5.39 2.78 6.83
C HIS A 102 -6.78 3.39 6.66
N LEU A 103 -7.54 2.91 5.68
CA LEU A 103 -8.91 3.37 5.41
C LEU A 103 -9.98 2.73 6.32
N ASN A 104 -9.58 1.91 7.30
CA ASN A 104 -10.47 1.18 8.20
C ASN A 104 -11.46 0.24 7.49
N ILE A 105 -11.08 -0.29 6.32
CA ILE A 105 -11.90 -1.25 5.60
C ILE A 105 -11.90 -2.60 6.35
N PRO A 106 -13.08 -3.23 6.56
CA PRO A 106 -13.18 -4.47 7.31
C PRO A 106 -12.34 -5.60 6.71
N LYS A 107 -11.57 -6.30 7.56
CA LYS A 107 -10.73 -7.45 7.15
C LYS A 107 -11.55 -8.69 6.78
N HIS A 108 -12.74 -8.84 7.37
CA HIS A 108 -13.63 -9.96 7.09
C HIS A 108 -14.38 -9.73 5.77
N VAL A 109 -14.25 -10.67 4.84
CA VAL A 109 -14.82 -10.59 3.49
C VAL A 109 -16.30 -10.22 3.49
N ASN A 110 -17.12 -10.88 4.32
CA ASN A 110 -18.55 -10.59 4.39
C ASN A 110 -18.81 -9.14 4.78
N ARG A 111 -18.12 -8.65 5.83
CA ARG A 111 -18.26 -7.25 6.28
C ARG A 111 -17.75 -6.25 5.26
N ALA A 112 -16.69 -6.60 4.52
CA ALA A 112 -16.18 -5.75 3.45
C ALA A 112 -17.20 -5.64 2.29
N ILE A 113 -17.91 -6.72 1.94
CA ILE A 113 -18.98 -6.69 0.96
C ILE A 113 -20.19 -5.90 1.49
N GLU A 114 -20.61 -6.14 2.73
CA GLU A 114 -21.73 -5.42 3.36
C GLU A 114 -21.45 -3.92 3.48
N MET A 115 -20.20 -3.52 3.77
CA MET A 115 -19.77 -2.13 3.81
C MET A 115 -20.05 -1.40 2.49
N LEU A 116 -19.89 -2.08 1.34
CA LEU A 116 -20.14 -1.45 0.03
C LEU A 116 -21.58 -0.94 -0.13
N ASN A 117 -22.55 -1.55 0.57
CA ASN A 117 -23.95 -1.14 0.55
C ASN A 117 -24.19 0.21 1.27
N HIS A 118 -23.26 0.58 2.15
CA HIS A 118 -23.33 1.81 2.98
C HIS A 118 -22.13 2.72 2.76
N SER A 119 -21.39 2.49 1.66
CA SER A 119 -20.19 3.25 1.35
C SER A 119 -20.49 4.53 0.57
N GLU A 120 -19.59 5.49 0.75
CA GLU A 120 -19.52 6.69 -0.09
C GLU A 120 -18.09 6.86 -0.63
N PRO A 121 -17.92 7.43 -1.82
CA PRO A 121 -16.60 7.70 -2.36
C PRO A 121 -16.00 8.95 -1.71
N ILE A 122 -14.78 8.83 -1.20
CA ILE A 122 -13.94 9.95 -0.82
C ILE A 122 -12.82 10.14 -1.83
N SER A 123 -12.32 11.36 -1.99
CA SER A 123 -11.08 11.62 -2.73
C SER A 123 -9.89 11.37 -1.82
N VAL A 124 -8.89 10.69 -2.34
CA VAL A 124 -7.62 10.43 -1.66
C VAL A 124 -6.45 10.71 -2.59
N ASP A 125 -5.32 10.99 -1.98
CA ASP A 125 -4.05 11.19 -2.65
C ASP A 125 -3.44 9.85 -3.05
N TYR A 126 -2.58 9.88 -4.07
CA TYR A 126 -1.69 8.77 -4.38
C TYR A 126 -0.29 9.30 -4.66
N GLY A 127 0.71 8.46 -4.51
CA GLY A 127 2.09 8.81 -4.80
C GLY A 127 2.55 8.30 -6.17
N LEU A 128 3.55 8.98 -6.73
CA LEU A 128 4.29 8.55 -7.91
C LEU A 128 5.78 8.53 -7.61
N ALA A 129 6.45 7.42 -7.88
CA ALA A 129 7.92 7.31 -7.88
C ALA A 129 8.39 7.02 -9.31
N ASN A 130 9.09 7.97 -9.94
CA ASN A 130 9.43 7.93 -11.38
C ASN A 130 8.24 7.54 -12.27
N GLY A 131 7.03 8.08 -11.95
CA GLY A 131 5.80 7.83 -12.69
C GLY A 131 5.07 6.52 -12.38
N LYS A 132 5.65 5.63 -11.57
CA LYS A 132 4.99 4.43 -11.06
C LYS A 132 4.18 4.76 -9.81
N LEU A 133 2.93 4.32 -9.76
CA LEU A 133 1.99 4.65 -8.69
C LEU A 133 2.25 3.80 -7.44
N PHE A 134 2.09 4.41 -6.27
CA PHE A 134 1.89 3.76 -4.99
C PHE A 134 0.73 4.41 -4.23
N VAL A 135 0.00 3.64 -3.44
CA VAL A 135 -1.12 4.15 -2.64
C VAL A 135 -0.79 4.24 -1.16
N SER A 136 0.08 3.38 -0.66
CA SER A 136 0.47 3.34 0.75
C SER A 136 1.84 3.95 0.97
N THR A 137 2.88 3.23 0.60
CA THR A 137 4.26 3.62 0.87
C THR A 137 5.18 3.20 -0.27
N CYS A 138 6.27 3.94 -0.44
CA CYS A 138 7.41 3.47 -1.21
C CYS A 138 8.70 3.73 -0.43
N GLY A 139 9.78 3.02 -0.76
CA GLY A 139 10.99 3.21 0.00
C GLY A 139 12.18 2.39 -0.46
N THR A 140 13.30 2.63 0.19
CA THR A 140 14.57 1.95 -0.07
C THR A 140 15.32 1.74 1.25
N GLY A 141 16.39 0.96 1.19
CA GLY A 141 17.12 0.59 2.37
C GLY A 141 16.66 -0.75 2.91
N PHE A 142 16.65 -0.90 4.21
CA PHE A 142 16.34 -2.17 4.84
C PHE A 142 14.89 -2.65 4.60
N ASP A 143 13.92 -1.73 4.48
CA ASP A 143 12.53 -2.08 4.17
C ASP A 143 12.36 -2.69 2.77
N ALA A 144 13.09 -2.16 1.78
CA ALA A 144 13.07 -2.71 0.42
C ALA A 144 13.77 -4.07 0.35
N LEU A 145 14.83 -4.28 1.13
CA LEU A 145 15.48 -5.58 1.25
C LEU A 145 14.52 -6.62 1.83
N ILE A 146 13.75 -6.24 2.86
CA ILE A 146 12.71 -7.08 3.44
C ILE A 146 11.62 -7.41 2.41
N ALA A 147 11.15 -6.42 1.66
CA ALA A 147 10.13 -6.61 0.62
C ALA A 147 10.62 -7.60 -0.46
N ASP A 148 11.87 -7.48 -0.90
CA ASP A 148 12.50 -8.39 -1.88
C ASP A 148 12.58 -9.83 -1.36
N HIS A 149 13.00 -10.02 -0.11
CA HIS A 149 13.04 -11.34 0.53
C HIS A 149 11.65 -11.95 0.71
N PHE A 150 10.61 -11.12 0.91
CA PHE A 150 9.22 -11.57 0.99
C PHE A 150 8.72 -12.09 -0.36
N ALA A 151 9.00 -11.39 -1.44
CA ALA A 151 8.59 -11.77 -2.79
C ALA A 151 9.19 -13.13 -3.20
N GLY A 152 10.42 -13.43 -2.74
CA GLY A 152 11.13 -14.68 -3.02
C GLY A 152 10.77 -15.87 -2.12
N SER A 153 10.08 -15.67 -0.99
CA SER A 153 9.88 -16.72 0.03
C SER A 153 8.46 -17.31 0.03
N SER A 154 8.23 -18.38 -0.73
CA SER A 154 7.04 -19.20 -0.52
C SER A 154 7.17 -20.04 0.77
N LYS A 155 6.29 -19.82 1.76
CA LYS A 155 5.98 -20.75 2.87
C LYS A 155 6.97 -20.87 4.04
N ARG A 156 7.39 -19.77 4.66
CA ARG A 156 7.99 -19.88 6.01
C ARG A 156 7.18 -19.06 7.01
N GLY A 157 6.94 -19.61 8.22
CA GLY A 157 6.10 -18.99 9.23
C GLY A 157 6.64 -17.64 9.70
N PHE A 158 5.78 -16.78 10.24
CA PHE A 158 6.10 -15.43 10.73
C PHE A 158 7.35 -15.38 11.66
N ALA A 159 7.55 -16.38 12.52
CA ALA A 159 8.71 -16.46 13.40
C ALA A 159 10.05 -16.60 12.63
N THR A 160 10.08 -17.44 11.60
CA THR A 160 11.29 -17.62 10.75
C THR A 160 11.57 -16.34 9.96
N TYR A 161 10.53 -15.65 9.53
CA TYR A 161 10.64 -14.37 8.87
C TYR A 161 11.27 -13.32 9.80
N VAL A 162 10.75 -13.14 11.01
CA VAL A 162 11.32 -12.21 12.00
C VAL A 162 12.78 -12.51 12.30
N GLN A 163 13.15 -13.80 12.41
CA GLN A 163 14.55 -14.21 12.62
C GLN A 163 15.45 -13.81 11.44
N ASN A 164 15.02 -14.02 10.20
CA ASN A 164 15.78 -13.64 9.01
C ASN A 164 15.93 -12.11 8.93
N VAL A 165 14.85 -11.37 9.15
CA VAL A 165 14.87 -9.91 9.20
C VAL A 165 15.86 -9.38 10.26
N LEU A 166 15.85 -9.95 11.45
CA LEU A 166 16.80 -9.55 12.49
C LEU A 166 18.25 -9.91 12.12
N HIS A 167 18.48 -11.09 11.55
CA HIS A 167 19.82 -11.50 11.12
C HIS A 167 20.35 -10.55 10.04
N ASP A 168 19.52 -10.21 9.04
CA ASP A 168 19.90 -9.33 7.93
C ASP A 168 20.10 -7.89 8.43
N ALA A 169 19.33 -7.46 9.42
CA ALA A 169 19.47 -6.14 10.04
C ALA A 169 20.86 -5.92 10.65
N PHE A 170 21.43 -6.93 11.29
CA PHE A 170 22.78 -6.82 11.88
C PHE A 170 23.91 -6.74 10.86
N SER A 171 23.69 -7.25 9.66
CA SER A 171 24.68 -7.20 8.55
C SER A 171 24.47 -6.01 7.61
N TYR A 172 23.29 -5.38 7.65
CA TYR A 172 22.94 -4.27 6.76
C TYR A 172 23.75 -3.01 7.10
N GLN A 173 24.33 -2.39 6.05
CA GLN A 173 25.06 -1.13 6.18
C GLN A 173 24.14 0.04 5.80
N PRO A 174 23.92 1.00 6.73
CA PRO A 174 23.15 2.21 6.41
C PRO A 174 23.73 2.97 5.23
N GLN A 175 22.86 3.43 4.34
CA GLN A 175 23.20 4.13 3.12
C GLN A 175 23.07 5.65 3.29
N THR A 176 23.77 6.42 2.45
CA THR A 176 23.63 7.87 2.37
C THR A 176 22.56 8.22 1.35
N TYR A 177 21.60 9.05 1.75
CA TYR A 177 20.50 9.54 0.95
C TYR A 177 20.53 11.05 0.91
N HIS A 178 20.42 11.64 -0.28
CA HIS A 178 20.28 13.07 -0.46
C HIS A 178 18.86 13.38 -0.96
N LEU A 179 18.15 14.24 -0.25
CA LEU A 179 16.77 14.64 -0.55
C LEU A 179 16.76 16.08 -1.02
N VAL A 180 16.31 16.30 -2.26
CA VAL A 180 16.26 17.61 -2.90
C VAL A 180 14.86 17.89 -3.42
N GLY A 181 14.29 19.04 -3.10
CA GLY A 181 12.95 19.46 -3.57
C GLY A 181 12.07 19.97 -2.44
N ASP A 182 11.02 20.70 -2.79
CA ASP A 182 10.06 21.30 -1.84
C ASP A 182 10.74 22.15 -0.73
N GLY A 183 11.81 22.85 -1.08
CA GLY A 183 12.62 23.62 -0.13
C GLY A 183 13.61 22.79 0.70
N LEU A 184 13.71 21.49 0.45
CA LEU A 184 14.66 20.58 1.07
C LEU A 184 15.96 20.51 0.26
N ASP A 185 17.07 20.42 0.97
CA ASP A 185 18.41 20.10 0.47
C ASP A 185 19.17 19.48 1.64
N VAL A 186 18.92 18.19 1.90
CA VAL A 186 19.40 17.53 3.11
C VAL A 186 19.99 16.16 2.80
N THR A 187 21.11 15.85 3.47
CA THR A 187 21.76 14.54 3.36
C THR A 187 21.66 13.80 4.68
N HIS A 188 21.13 12.56 4.62
CA HIS A 188 20.99 11.69 5.78
C HIS A 188 21.66 10.34 5.53
N LYS A 189 22.36 9.83 6.55
CA LYS A 189 22.77 8.43 6.61
C LYS A 189 21.72 7.65 7.38
N ALA A 190 20.96 6.83 6.67
CA ALA A 190 19.81 6.13 7.23
C ALA A 190 19.87 4.61 6.99
N PHE A 191 19.27 3.87 7.91
CA PHE A 191 19.04 2.43 7.83
C PHE A 191 17.94 2.10 6.81
N LEU A 192 16.89 2.93 6.79
CA LEU A 192 15.83 2.91 5.77
C LEU A 192 15.29 4.31 5.57
N ILE A 193 14.67 4.50 4.41
CA ILE A 193 13.88 5.68 4.10
C ILE A 193 12.56 5.24 3.46
N THR A 194 11.44 5.64 4.06
CA THR A 194 10.09 5.35 3.59
C THR A 194 9.35 6.64 3.30
N PHE A 195 8.77 6.74 2.12
CA PHE A 195 7.88 7.82 1.69
C PHE A 195 6.45 7.34 1.84
N ALA A 196 5.74 7.89 2.80
CA ALA A 196 4.44 7.41 3.23
C ALA A 196 3.31 8.36 2.80
N ASN A 197 2.42 7.87 1.95
CA ASN A 197 1.12 8.45 1.67
C ASN A 197 0.08 7.95 2.70
N ALA A 198 0.17 6.67 3.08
CA ALA A 198 -0.64 6.06 4.13
C ALA A 198 0.22 5.66 5.33
N ASN A 199 -0.41 5.42 6.48
CA ASN A 199 0.28 5.34 7.77
C ASN A 199 1.03 4.02 8.05
N GLN A 200 0.89 2.99 7.22
CA GLN A 200 1.42 1.67 7.56
C GLN A 200 1.90 0.84 6.38
N TRP A 201 2.81 -0.07 6.66
CA TRP A 201 3.26 -1.12 5.74
C TRP A 201 2.26 -2.27 5.61
N GLY A 202 1.29 -2.36 6.52
CA GLY A 202 0.36 -3.48 6.67
C GLY A 202 0.54 -4.20 8.01
N ASN A 203 -0.39 -5.13 8.32
CA ASN A 203 -0.40 -5.90 9.58
C ASN A 203 -0.32 -5.04 10.85
N ASP A 204 -0.86 -3.82 10.79
CA ASP A 204 -0.82 -2.84 11.86
C ASP A 204 0.61 -2.33 12.20
N ALA A 205 1.58 -2.50 11.28
CA ALA A 205 2.92 -1.93 11.38
C ALA A 205 2.89 -0.46 10.93
N LEU A 206 2.67 0.45 11.87
CA LEU A 206 2.44 1.87 11.66
C LEU A 206 3.78 2.61 11.54
N ILE A 207 4.34 2.69 10.31
CA ILE A 207 5.62 3.35 10.04
C ILE A 207 5.52 4.88 10.05
N ALA A 208 4.39 5.43 9.65
CA ALA A 208 4.11 6.87 9.61
C ALA A 208 2.75 7.13 10.26
N PRO A 209 2.62 7.07 11.61
CA PRO A 209 1.33 7.10 12.29
C PRO A 209 0.46 8.32 11.98
N LYS A 210 1.08 9.45 11.61
CA LYS A 210 0.42 10.73 11.32
C LYS A 210 0.15 10.96 9.83
N ALA A 211 0.59 10.07 8.95
CA ALA A 211 0.36 10.20 7.51
C ALA A 211 -1.13 10.19 7.18
N SER A 212 -1.52 11.05 6.26
CA SER A 212 -2.89 11.23 5.79
C SER A 212 -2.96 11.17 4.27
N VAL A 213 -3.87 10.37 3.74
CA VAL A 213 -4.13 10.27 2.30
C VAL A 213 -4.99 11.42 1.75
N GLN A 214 -5.15 12.53 2.50
CA GLN A 214 -6.02 13.65 2.12
C GLN A 214 -5.42 15.03 2.43
N ASP A 215 -4.10 15.12 2.63
CA ASP A 215 -3.46 16.40 2.96
C ASP A 215 -2.47 16.89 1.89
N GLY A 216 -2.36 16.15 0.78
CA GLY A 216 -1.52 16.50 -0.36
C GLY A 216 -0.02 16.41 -0.07
N GLN A 217 0.40 15.68 0.95
CA GLN A 217 1.80 15.55 1.36
C GLN A 217 2.15 14.08 1.63
N MET A 218 3.44 13.77 1.64
CA MET A 218 3.98 12.52 2.14
C MET A 218 4.78 12.75 3.40
N ASP A 219 4.72 11.80 4.32
CA ASP A 219 5.62 11.74 5.47
C ASP A 219 6.86 10.92 5.08
N ILE A 220 8.03 11.55 5.06
CA ILE A 220 9.30 10.91 4.78
C ILE A 220 9.89 10.47 6.10
N MET A 221 9.90 9.16 6.32
CA MET A 221 10.38 8.53 7.55
C MET A 221 11.81 8.07 7.36
N LEU A 222 12.72 8.62 8.12
CA LEU A 222 14.15 8.31 8.08
C LEU A 222 14.55 7.59 9.36
N MET A 223 14.91 6.31 9.24
CA MET A 223 15.43 5.56 10.39
C MET A 223 16.94 5.71 10.49
N SER A 224 17.40 6.19 11.62
CA SER A 224 18.81 6.50 11.84
C SER A 224 19.71 5.25 11.70
N SER A 225 20.97 5.47 11.35
CA SER A 225 21.99 4.42 11.25
C SER A 225 22.24 3.65 12.56
N HIS A 226 21.83 4.21 13.69
CA HIS A 226 22.01 3.61 15.03
C HIS A 226 20.73 2.91 15.53
N ALA A 227 19.71 2.75 14.68
CA ALA A 227 18.40 2.20 15.04
C ALA A 227 18.47 0.77 15.62
N LEU A 228 19.48 -0.01 15.26
CA LEU A 228 19.70 -1.35 15.82
C LEU A 228 19.87 -1.34 17.34
N LEU A 229 20.43 -0.27 17.92
CA LEU A 229 20.57 -0.11 19.37
C LEU A 229 19.22 0.02 20.08
N GLY A 230 18.19 0.47 19.37
CA GLY A 230 16.82 0.64 19.86
C GLY A 230 15.81 -0.35 19.29
N SER A 231 16.24 -1.42 18.61
CA SER A 231 15.39 -2.29 17.80
C SER A 231 14.16 -2.85 18.53
N ALA A 232 14.27 -3.28 19.77
CA ALA A 232 13.13 -3.76 20.57
C ALA A 232 12.12 -2.64 20.87
N SER A 233 12.59 -1.43 21.21
CA SER A 233 11.73 -0.25 21.42
C SER A 233 11.07 0.20 20.12
N LEU A 234 11.81 0.20 19.02
CA LEU A 234 11.26 0.56 17.71
C LEU A 234 10.18 -0.41 17.26
N ALA A 235 10.38 -1.72 17.44
CA ALA A 235 9.38 -2.73 17.14
C ALA A 235 8.08 -2.51 17.96
N LEU A 236 8.20 -2.26 19.27
CA LEU A 236 7.02 -1.95 20.10
C LEU A 236 6.32 -0.67 19.64
N ARG A 237 7.07 0.39 19.35
CA ARG A 237 6.52 1.68 18.89
C ARG A 237 5.86 1.57 17.51
N LEU A 238 6.39 0.73 16.61
CA LEU A 238 5.83 0.48 15.28
C LEU A 238 4.38 -0.04 15.38
N PHE A 239 4.12 -0.98 16.30
CA PHE A 239 2.78 -1.53 16.51
C PHE A 239 1.91 -0.69 17.45
N ALA A 240 2.53 0.15 18.30
CA ALA A 240 1.82 1.09 19.17
C ALA A 240 1.43 2.41 18.47
N GLY A 241 1.89 2.64 17.22
CA GLY A 241 1.63 3.89 16.50
C GLY A 241 2.35 5.10 17.09
N SER A 242 3.54 4.92 17.62
CA SER A 242 4.37 5.97 18.23
C SER A 242 5.83 5.91 17.79
N ILE A 243 6.08 5.34 16.62
CA ILE A 243 7.45 5.19 16.10
C ILE A 243 8.11 6.54 15.81
N ASP A 244 7.34 7.51 15.38
CA ASP A 244 7.72 8.90 15.11
C ASP A 244 8.13 9.69 16.38
N ASP A 245 7.77 9.22 17.58
CA ASP A 245 8.24 9.77 18.86
C ASP A 245 9.62 9.20 19.27
N SER A 246 10.23 8.35 18.46
CA SER A 246 11.55 7.77 18.72
C SER A 246 12.66 8.70 18.23
N HIS A 247 13.72 8.88 19.03
CA HIS A 247 14.94 9.60 18.60
C HIS A 247 15.79 8.84 17.56
N PHE A 248 15.35 7.65 17.14
CA PHE A 248 15.94 6.93 16.01
C PHE A 248 15.17 7.19 14.71
N MET A 249 14.10 8.00 14.75
CA MET A 249 13.27 8.33 13.60
C MET A 249 13.23 9.85 13.41
N ASP A 250 13.53 10.28 12.21
CA ASP A 250 13.28 11.64 11.75
C ASP A 250 12.10 11.62 10.78
N THR A 251 11.24 12.62 10.85
CA THR A 251 10.10 12.79 9.96
C THR A 251 10.18 14.11 9.23
N ILE A 252 10.15 14.08 7.91
CA ILE A 252 10.11 15.26 7.04
C ILE A 252 8.80 15.19 6.25
N ARG A 253 8.14 16.32 6.01
CA ARG A 253 6.94 16.38 5.17
C ARG A 253 7.25 17.11 3.87
N ALA A 254 6.81 16.57 2.75
CA ALA A 254 7.00 17.14 1.44
C ALA A 254 5.88 16.74 0.49
N LYS A 255 5.65 17.57 -0.54
CA LYS A 255 4.76 17.24 -1.66
C LYS A 255 5.50 16.52 -2.78
N GLU A 256 6.76 16.91 -2.97
CA GLU A 256 7.59 16.46 -4.06
C GLU A 256 9.06 16.51 -3.66
N VAL A 257 9.81 15.45 -3.95
CA VAL A 257 11.24 15.37 -3.64
C VAL A 257 11.94 14.43 -4.62
N THR A 258 13.19 14.72 -4.91
CA THR A 258 14.10 13.77 -5.57
C THR A 258 14.98 13.12 -4.52
N LEU A 259 14.95 11.81 -4.47
CA LEU A 259 15.86 10.99 -3.71
C LEU A 259 17.06 10.65 -4.60
N GLU A 260 18.24 11.14 -4.22
CA GLU A 260 19.51 10.80 -4.84
C GLU A 260 20.25 9.77 -3.98
N ARG A 261 20.72 8.68 -4.60
CA ARG A 261 21.43 7.59 -3.96
C ARG A 261 22.83 7.43 -4.54
N GLU A 262 23.79 6.93 -3.78
CA GLU A 262 25.15 6.68 -4.27
C GLU A 262 25.18 5.59 -5.34
N GLU A 263 24.33 4.55 -5.16
CA GLU A 263 24.21 3.40 -6.05
C GLU A 263 22.76 3.01 -6.30
N VAL A 264 22.52 2.22 -7.36
CA VAL A 264 21.22 1.56 -7.56
C VAL A 264 21.05 0.50 -6.47
N ALA A 265 19.98 0.60 -5.72
CA ALA A 265 19.66 -0.30 -4.61
C ALA A 265 18.20 -0.74 -4.69
N PRO A 266 17.79 -1.82 -4.01
CA PRO A 266 16.41 -2.25 -3.94
C PRO A 266 15.46 -1.10 -3.57
N PHE A 267 14.30 -1.10 -4.22
CA PHE A 267 13.23 -0.15 -3.97
C PHE A 267 11.89 -0.90 -4.00
N HIS A 268 10.92 -0.45 -3.24
CA HIS A 268 9.59 -1.06 -3.25
C HIS A 268 8.48 -0.02 -3.48
N LEU A 269 7.36 -0.47 -4.02
CA LEU A 269 6.09 0.25 -4.08
C LEU A 269 5.03 -0.63 -3.42
N ASP A 270 4.38 -0.13 -2.37
CA ASP A 270 3.35 -0.85 -1.60
C ASP A 270 3.78 -2.27 -1.13
N GLY A 271 5.10 -2.45 -0.89
CA GLY A 271 5.69 -3.72 -0.50
C GLY A 271 6.12 -4.63 -1.66
N ASP A 272 5.85 -4.27 -2.91
CA ASP A 272 6.31 -5.01 -4.08
C ASP A 272 7.67 -4.48 -4.57
N PRO A 273 8.71 -5.33 -4.71
CA PRO A 273 10.01 -4.92 -5.19
C PRO A 273 9.93 -4.39 -6.62
N VAL A 274 10.63 -3.29 -6.88
CA VAL A 274 10.72 -2.68 -8.22
C VAL A 274 12.13 -2.20 -8.53
N GLU A 275 12.52 -2.33 -9.78
CA GLU A 275 13.75 -1.71 -10.26
C GLU A 275 13.55 -0.22 -10.48
N MET A 276 14.43 0.58 -9.90
CA MET A 276 14.45 2.04 -10.00
C MET A 276 15.86 2.54 -10.30
N SER A 277 15.94 3.66 -11.02
CA SER A 277 17.20 4.38 -11.25
C SER A 277 17.82 4.87 -9.93
N LYS A 278 19.07 5.30 -10.00
CA LYS A 278 19.79 5.88 -8.87
C LYS A 278 19.03 7.07 -8.27
N ASP A 279 18.54 7.95 -9.13
CA ASP A 279 17.75 9.12 -8.73
C ASP A 279 16.26 8.81 -8.94
N ILE A 280 15.46 9.06 -7.91
CA ILE A 280 14.03 8.77 -7.91
C ILE A 280 13.27 10.03 -7.55
N HIS A 281 12.47 10.49 -8.51
CA HIS A 281 11.55 11.60 -8.30
C HIS A 281 10.25 11.08 -7.70
N ILE A 282 9.91 11.54 -6.51
CA ILE A 282 8.74 11.11 -5.73
C ILE A 282 7.84 12.30 -5.50
N ARG A 283 6.55 12.16 -5.80
CA ARG A 283 5.57 13.21 -5.57
C ARG A 283 4.20 12.66 -5.21
N ILE A 284 3.43 13.45 -4.47
CA ILE A 284 2.02 13.20 -4.21
C ILE A 284 1.16 13.89 -5.28
N VAL A 285 0.13 13.18 -5.70
CA VAL A 285 -0.95 13.70 -6.55
C VAL A 285 -2.19 13.81 -5.67
N PRO A 286 -2.57 15.03 -5.27
CA PRO A 286 -3.71 15.21 -4.38
C PRO A 286 -5.03 14.89 -5.08
N ASP A 287 -5.98 14.32 -4.34
CA ASP A 287 -7.36 14.02 -4.79
C ASP A 287 -7.47 13.17 -6.06
N GLY A 288 -6.39 12.49 -6.45
CA GLY A 288 -6.29 11.81 -7.74
C GLY A 288 -6.93 10.42 -7.80
N LEU A 289 -7.43 9.88 -6.68
CA LEU A 289 -8.10 8.58 -6.61
C LEU A 289 -9.36 8.68 -5.75
N ARG A 290 -10.47 8.12 -6.23
CA ARG A 290 -11.70 8.00 -5.44
C ARG A 290 -11.78 6.62 -4.81
N VAL A 291 -12.09 6.54 -3.50
CA VAL A 291 -12.15 5.25 -2.77
C VAL A 291 -13.44 5.14 -1.99
N LEU A 292 -14.09 3.97 -2.05
CA LEU A 292 -15.28 3.67 -1.28
C LEU A 292 -14.88 3.37 0.18
N VAL A 293 -15.40 4.15 1.11
CA VAL A 293 -15.26 3.94 2.55
C VAL A 293 -16.62 3.92 3.22
N GLU A 294 -16.67 3.37 4.43
CA GLU A 294 -17.90 3.36 5.22
C GLU A 294 -18.34 4.79 5.50
N LYS A 295 -19.61 5.08 5.23
CA LYS A 295 -20.20 6.38 5.56
C LYS A 295 -20.17 6.58 7.07
N ARG A 296 -19.47 7.61 7.54
CA ARG A 296 -19.49 8.02 8.93
C ARG A 296 -20.75 8.87 9.16
N PHE A 297 -21.63 8.39 10.01
CA PHE A 297 -22.82 9.13 10.46
C PHE A 297 -22.46 10.20 11.48
#